data_83c0f808606ed451b7734c5e86f09e71
#
_entry.id   83c0f808606ed451b7734c5e86f09e71
#
_cell.length_a   1.000
_cell.length_b   1.000
_cell.length_c   1.000
_cell.angle_alpha   90.00
_cell.angle_beta   90.00
_cell.angle_gamma   90.00
#
_symmetry.space_group_name_H-M   'P 1'
#
loop_
_entity.id
_entity.type
_entity.pdbx_description
1 polymer ?
#
loop_
_entity_poly.entity_id
_entity_poly.type
_entity_poly.pdbx_seq_one_letter_code
_entity_poly.pdbx_strand_id
1 'polypeptide(L)'
;SIHAVEAALANPRRIVRHIALSDNAERRLHQTLLRRQLTHERVLPKDLDRRLGPDTVHQGALIEVEPLPEPSPVAIAEEMGARPLLVLDQVTDPHNVGAILRSAAVFGAAGLIMTRRHSPPLDGALAKSASGALEHVPIALVQNLARCLAELRELGVTVVGLDGEATH
;
A
#
# COMPACT_ATOMS: atom_id res chain seq x y z
N SER A 1 -1.60 12.26 3.17
CA SER A 1 -1.05 11.99 4.52
C SER A 1 0.47 12.03 4.48
N ILE A 2 1.07 12.78 5.37
CA ILE A 2 2.54 12.93 5.43
C ILE A 2 3.24 11.59 5.70
N HIS A 3 2.65 10.70 6.49
CA HIS A 3 3.21 9.37 6.78
C HIS A 3 3.25 8.48 5.53
N ALA A 4 2.20 8.52 4.69
CA ALA A 4 2.21 7.79 3.43
C ALA A 4 3.28 8.33 2.46
N VAL A 5 3.44 9.66 2.42
CA VAL A 5 4.49 10.32 1.63
C VAL A 5 5.87 9.91 2.14
N GLU A 6 6.10 9.99 3.45
CA GLU A 6 7.38 9.62 4.06
C GLU A 6 7.77 8.17 3.77
N ALA A 7 6.81 7.23 3.93
CA ALA A 7 7.03 5.82 3.63
C ALA A 7 7.37 5.59 2.15
N ALA A 8 6.62 6.23 1.22
CA ALA A 8 6.89 6.12 -0.21
C ALA A 8 8.27 6.70 -0.58
N LEU A 9 8.64 7.86 -0.02
CA LEU A 9 9.96 8.46 -0.23
C LEU A 9 11.09 7.62 0.38
N ALA A 10 10.84 6.92 1.49
CA ALA A 10 11.83 6.04 2.12
C ALA A 10 12.01 4.71 1.37
N ASN A 11 11.01 4.26 0.60
CA ASN A 11 11.06 2.99 -0.13
C ASN A 11 11.97 3.08 -1.36
N PRO A 12 13.11 2.35 -1.40
CA PRO A 12 14.03 2.41 -2.54
C PRO A 12 13.43 1.85 -3.84
N ARG A 13 12.40 1.00 -3.75
CA ARG A 13 11.71 0.43 -4.91
C ARG A 13 10.72 1.40 -5.55
N ARG A 14 10.37 2.50 -4.86
CA ARG A 14 9.41 3.49 -5.35
C ARG A 14 10.12 4.45 -6.31
N ILE A 15 9.67 4.49 -7.55
CA ILE A 15 10.12 5.49 -8.52
C ILE A 15 9.32 6.76 -8.29
N VAL A 16 10.01 7.81 -7.87
CA VAL A 16 9.43 9.12 -7.60
C VAL A 16 9.60 10.01 -8.82
N ARG A 17 8.51 10.54 -9.34
CA ARG A 17 8.50 11.40 -10.54
C ARG A 17 8.49 12.87 -10.18
N HIS A 18 7.71 13.25 -9.17
CA HIS A 18 7.60 14.63 -8.73
C HIS A 18 7.36 14.71 -7.23
N ILE A 19 7.91 15.75 -6.61
CA ILE A 19 7.72 16.05 -5.18
C ILE A 19 7.42 17.53 -5.05
N ALA A 20 6.30 17.90 -4.42
CA ALA A 20 5.95 19.27 -4.08
C ALA A 20 5.66 19.37 -2.58
N LEU A 21 6.40 20.22 -1.88
CA LEU A 21 6.37 20.35 -0.42
C LEU A 21 6.20 21.79 0.02
N SER A 22 5.39 21.99 1.05
CA SER A 22 5.42 23.22 1.85
C SER A 22 6.63 23.21 2.79
N ASP A 23 7.03 24.39 3.29
CA ASP A 23 8.17 24.53 4.21
C ASP A 23 8.06 23.60 5.44
N ASN A 24 6.85 23.39 5.97
CA ASN A 24 6.63 22.50 7.11
C ASN A 24 6.84 21.03 6.73
N ALA A 25 6.33 20.60 5.58
CA ALA A 25 6.50 19.24 5.09
C ALA A 25 7.97 18.97 4.72
N GLU A 26 8.64 19.92 4.09
CA GLU A 26 10.07 19.83 3.78
C GLU A 26 10.91 19.60 5.04
N ARG A 27 10.72 20.41 6.09
CA ARG A 27 11.43 20.23 7.37
C ARG A 27 11.22 18.84 7.95
N ARG A 28 10.00 18.33 7.89
CA ARG A 28 9.65 16.99 8.41
C ARG A 28 10.29 15.88 7.60
N LEU A 29 10.36 16.02 6.28
CA LEU A 29 10.85 14.99 5.35
C LEU A 29 12.34 15.15 5.03
N HIS A 30 13.01 16.16 5.59
CA HIS A 30 14.37 16.56 5.24
C HIS A 30 15.37 15.40 5.25
N GLN A 31 15.36 14.57 6.29
CA GLN A 31 16.29 13.43 6.39
C GLN A 31 16.05 12.39 5.30
N THR A 32 14.78 12.10 4.98
CA THR A 32 14.42 11.15 3.93
C THR A 32 14.82 11.65 2.55
N LEU A 33 14.60 12.94 2.28
CA LEU A 33 15.03 13.59 1.04
C LEU A 33 16.57 13.53 0.87
N LEU A 34 17.33 13.84 1.93
CA LEU A 34 18.80 13.78 1.90
C LEU A 34 19.31 12.36 1.66
N ARG A 35 18.79 11.36 2.39
CA ARG A 35 19.23 9.95 2.25
C ARG A 35 19.06 9.42 0.83
N ARG A 36 18.01 9.83 0.14
CA ARG A 36 17.71 9.41 -1.23
C ARG A 36 18.14 10.40 -2.30
N GLN A 37 18.74 11.53 -1.91
CA GLN A 37 19.18 12.59 -2.84
C GLN A 37 18.04 13.08 -3.74
N LEU A 38 16.83 13.22 -3.17
CA LEU A 38 15.63 13.64 -3.90
C LEU A 38 15.51 15.16 -3.91
N THR A 39 15.23 15.71 -5.09
CA THR A 39 14.89 17.12 -5.27
C THR A 39 13.39 17.32 -5.19
N HIS A 40 12.95 18.50 -4.81
CA HIS A 40 11.54 18.84 -4.68
C HIS A 40 11.25 20.29 -5.09
N GLU A 41 10.02 20.54 -5.44
CA GLU A 41 9.45 21.87 -5.65
C GLU A 41 8.94 22.41 -4.32
N ARG A 42 9.30 23.64 -3.97
CA ARG A 42 8.68 24.36 -2.84
C ARG A 42 7.39 25.01 -3.30
N VAL A 43 6.33 24.80 -2.56
CA VAL A 43 4.98 25.29 -2.87
C VAL A 43 4.28 25.84 -1.64
N LEU A 44 3.34 26.74 -1.85
CA LEU A 44 2.45 27.16 -0.77
C LEU A 44 1.32 26.12 -0.57
N PRO A 45 0.80 25.94 0.65
CA PRO A 45 -0.32 25.02 0.89
C PRO A 45 -1.52 25.21 -0.06
N LYS A 46 -1.87 26.47 -0.36
CA LYS A 46 -2.94 26.81 -1.30
C LYS A 46 -2.69 26.34 -2.75
N ASP A 47 -1.43 26.13 -3.12
CA ASP A 47 -1.11 25.59 -4.45
C ASP A 47 -1.38 24.09 -4.50
N LEU A 48 -1.21 23.39 -3.37
CA LEU A 48 -1.60 21.99 -3.22
C LEU A 48 -3.13 21.84 -3.17
N ASP A 49 -3.84 22.73 -2.48
CA ASP A 49 -5.32 22.77 -2.51
C ASP A 49 -5.85 22.89 -3.94
N ARG A 50 -5.17 23.71 -4.75
CA ARG A 50 -5.54 23.91 -6.15
C ARG A 50 -5.29 22.66 -7.02
N ARG A 51 -4.20 21.93 -6.74
CA ARG A 51 -3.82 20.71 -7.50
C ARG A 51 -4.65 19.48 -7.09
N LEU A 52 -5.00 19.36 -5.81
CA LEU A 52 -5.62 18.17 -5.21
C LEU A 52 -7.11 18.31 -4.90
N GLY A 53 -7.61 19.54 -4.97
CA GLY A 53 -8.95 19.90 -4.50
C GLY A 53 -8.97 20.33 -3.03
N PRO A 54 -9.91 21.24 -2.67
CA PRO A 54 -9.94 21.91 -1.35
C PRO A 54 -10.23 20.95 -0.19
N ASP A 55 -10.90 19.82 -0.47
CA ASP A 55 -11.27 18.83 0.55
C ASP A 55 -10.17 17.80 0.83
N THR A 56 -9.04 17.87 0.10
CA THR A 56 -7.94 16.91 0.26
C THR A 56 -7.02 17.29 1.40
N VAL A 57 -6.95 16.46 2.44
CA VAL A 57 -6.00 16.63 3.55
C VAL A 57 -4.61 16.19 3.11
N HIS A 58 -3.84 17.11 2.50
CA HIS A 58 -2.50 16.85 1.96
C HIS A 58 -1.35 17.06 2.97
N GLN A 59 -1.59 17.79 4.06
CA GLN A 59 -0.58 18.09 5.11
C GLN A 59 0.71 18.75 4.56
N GLY A 60 0.57 19.52 3.49
CA GLY A 60 1.69 20.23 2.86
C GLY A 60 2.57 19.37 1.95
N ALA A 61 2.18 18.17 1.61
CA ALA A 61 2.98 17.27 0.76
C ALA A 61 2.17 16.63 -0.38
N LEU A 62 2.74 16.64 -1.57
CA LEU A 62 2.29 15.92 -2.75
C LEU A 62 3.48 15.21 -3.38
N ILE A 63 3.30 13.93 -3.73
CA ILE A 63 4.25 13.19 -4.55
C ILE A 63 3.54 12.50 -5.71
N GLU A 64 4.21 12.43 -6.83
CA GLU A 64 3.84 11.61 -7.96
C GLU A 64 4.82 10.45 -8.06
N VAL A 65 4.29 9.23 -8.03
CA VAL A 65 5.10 8.02 -8.00
C VAL A 65 4.56 6.98 -8.98
N GLU A 66 5.44 6.14 -9.49
CA GLU A 66 4.99 4.97 -10.23
C GLU A 66 4.38 3.93 -9.30
N PRO A 67 3.42 3.11 -9.78
CA PRO A 67 2.94 1.95 -9.02
C PRO A 67 4.11 1.04 -8.61
N LEU A 68 3.98 0.41 -7.44
CA LEU A 68 4.90 -0.66 -7.07
C LEU A 68 4.67 -1.88 -7.97
N PRO A 69 5.72 -2.70 -8.22
CA PRO A 69 5.56 -3.97 -8.91
C PRO A 69 4.50 -4.84 -8.24
N GLU A 70 3.63 -5.44 -9.04
CA GLU A 70 2.64 -6.41 -8.56
C GLU A 70 3.26 -7.82 -8.63
N PRO A 71 3.61 -8.46 -7.51
CA PRO A 71 4.10 -9.84 -7.52
C PRO A 71 2.96 -10.80 -7.85
N SER A 72 3.30 -11.98 -8.39
CA SER A 72 2.30 -13.04 -8.50
C SER A 72 2.03 -13.66 -7.11
N PRO A 73 0.81 -14.24 -6.89
CA PRO A 73 0.54 -14.97 -5.65
C PRO A 73 1.53 -16.10 -5.37
N VAL A 74 1.95 -16.80 -6.42
CA VAL A 74 2.95 -17.88 -6.35
C VAL A 74 4.28 -17.35 -5.86
N ALA A 75 4.78 -16.23 -6.42
CA ALA A 75 6.05 -15.63 -5.99
C ALA A 75 6.01 -15.22 -4.50
N ILE A 76 4.88 -14.68 -4.02
CA ILE A 76 4.72 -14.39 -2.59
C ILE A 76 4.74 -15.66 -1.76
N ALA A 77 4.06 -16.73 -2.22
CA ALA A 77 3.98 -18.00 -1.51
C ALA A 77 5.33 -18.71 -1.41
N GLU A 78 6.13 -18.68 -2.47
CA GLU A 78 7.48 -19.25 -2.48
C GLU A 78 8.42 -18.58 -1.46
N GLU A 79 8.22 -17.28 -1.21
CA GLU A 79 9.04 -16.50 -0.28
C GLU A 79 8.42 -16.37 1.13
N MET A 80 7.20 -16.88 1.34
CA MET A 80 6.47 -16.63 2.59
C MET A 80 7.09 -17.32 3.82
N GLY A 81 7.68 -18.50 3.66
CA GLY A 81 8.14 -19.31 4.80
C GLY A 81 6.96 -19.60 5.75
N ALA A 82 7.15 -19.34 7.06
CA ALA A 82 6.10 -19.51 8.08
C ALA A 82 5.18 -18.27 8.26
N ARG A 83 5.36 -17.22 7.45
CA ARG A 83 4.57 -16.00 7.57
C ARG A 83 3.18 -16.20 6.94
N PRO A 84 2.12 -15.65 7.53
CA PRO A 84 0.79 -15.72 6.94
C PRO A 84 0.70 -14.92 5.64
N LEU A 85 -0.04 -15.44 4.67
CA LEU A 85 -0.45 -14.74 3.46
C LEU A 85 -1.94 -14.43 3.60
N LEU A 86 -2.28 -13.14 3.57
CA LEU A 86 -3.66 -12.71 3.73
C LEU A 86 -4.38 -12.72 2.40
N VAL A 87 -5.65 -13.11 2.42
CA VAL A 87 -6.51 -13.13 1.23
C VAL A 87 -7.81 -12.41 1.55
N LEU A 88 -8.14 -11.39 0.75
CA LEU A 88 -9.36 -10.62 0.92
C LEU A 88 -10.32 -10.91 -0.24
N ASP A 89 -11.51 -11.36 0.11
CA ASP A 89 -12.61 -11.50 -0.85
C ASP A 89 -13.62 -10.36 -0.69
N GLN A 90 -13.82 -9.60 -1.75
CA GLN A 90 -14.79 -8.51 -1.86
C GLN A 90 -14.72 -7.44 -0.75
N VAL A 91 -13.54 -7.17 -0.23
CA VAL A 91 -13.32 -6.03 0.67
C VAL A 91 -13.10 -4.77 -0.17
N THR A 92 -14.16 -3.97 -0.33
CA THR A 92 -14.22 -2.84 -1.27
C THR A 92 -13.81 -1.51 -0.65
N ASP A 93 -13.94 -1.38 0.66
CA ASP A 93 -13.65 -0.12 1.37
C ASP A 93 -12.13 0.05 1.58
N PRO A 94 -11.52 1.13 1.05
CA PRO A 94 -10.09 1.41 1.25
C PRO A 94 -9.72 1.63 2.71
N HIS A 95 -10.65 2.03 3.59
CA HIS A 95 -10.38 2.14 5.02
C HIS A 95 -10.17 0.76 5.66
N ASN A 96 -10.99 -0.22 5.30
CA ASN A 96 -10.86 -1.58 5.81
C ASN A 96 -9.58 -2.24 5.26
N VAL A 97 -9.33 -2.15 3.96
CA VAL A 97 -8.09 -2.67 3.37
C VAL A 97 -6.87 -1.98 3.97
N GLY A 98 -6.91 -0.67 4.17
CA GLY A 98 -5.83 0.08 4.83
C GLY A 98 -5.58 -0.38 6.26
N ALA A 99 -6.62 -0.66 7.05
CA ALA A 99 -6.50 -1.21 8.40
C ALA A 99 -5.85 -2.59 8.40
N ILE A 100 -6.27 -3.46 7.47
CA ILE A 100 -5.69 -4.80 7.31
C ILE A 100 -4.22 -4.70 6.90
N LEU A 101 -3.87 -3.81 5.97
CA LEU A 101 -2.47 -3.59 5.57
C LEU A 101 -1.60 -3.13 6.75
N ARG A 102 -2.09 -2.24 7.60
CA ARG A 102 -1.35 -1.84 8.81
C ARG A 102 -1.10 -3.02 9.74
N SER A 103 -2.12 -3.86 9.97
CA SER A 103 -1.98 -5.09 10.77
C SER A 103 -1.02 -6.07 10.10
N ALA A 104 -1.14 -6.29 8.78
CA ALA A 104 -0.26 -7.13 8.00
C ALA A 104 1.22 -6.72 8.14
N ALA A 105 1.49 -5.42 8.05
CA ALA A 105 2.85 -4.89 8.22
C ALA A 105 3.39 -5.12 9.64
N VAL A 106 2.58 -4.89 10.67
CA VAL A 106 2.98 -5.06 12.09
C VAL A 106 3.23 -6.53 12.43
N PHE A 107 2.36 -7.43 11.96
CA PHE A 107 2.47 -8.87 12.24
C PHE A 107 3.38 -9.62 11.24
N GLY A 108 4.01 -8.92 10.31
CA GLY A 108 4.96 -9.50 9.37
C GLY A 108 4.34 -10.47 8.37
N ALA A 109 3.10 -10.20 7.90
CA ALA A 109 2.51 -11.00 6.84
C ALA A 109 3.40 -10.99 5.57
N ALA A 110 3.43 -12.11 4.86
CA ALA A 110 4.22 -12.25 3.63
C ALA A 110 3.68 -11.38 2.49
N GLY A 111 2.37 -11.16 2.48
CA GLY A 111 1.70 -10.35 1.48
C GLY A 111 0.18 -10.36 1.64
N LEU A 112 -0.48 -9.72 0.70
CA LEU A 112 -1.92 -9.62 0.60
C LEU A 112 -2.36 -9.99 -0.82
N ILE A 113 -3.37 -10.83 -0.95
CA ILE A 113 -4.02 -11.14 -2.22
C ILE A 113 -5.42 -10.54 -2.21
N MET A 114 -5.78 -9.84 -3.28
CA MET A 114 -7.11 -9.28 -3.48
C MET A 114 -7.59 -9.56 -4.90
N THR A 115 -8.89 -9.47 -5.12
CA THR A 115 -9.42 -9.50 -6.48
C THR A 115 -9.19 -8.17 -7.17
N ARG A 116 -8.82 -8.18 -8.47
CA ARG A 116 -8.66 -6.95 -9.27
C ARG A 116 -9.98 -6.19 -9.43
N ARG A 117 -11.09 -6.92 -9.49
CA ARG A 117 -12.44 -6.35 -9.40
C ARG A 117 -12.90 -6.39 -7.95
N HIS A 118 -13.71 -5.43 -7.53
CA HIS A 118 -14.27 -5.36 -6.18
C HIS A 118 -13.25 -5.15 -5.05
N SER A 119 -12.08 -4.61 -5.38
CA SER A 119 -11.10 -4.12 -4.40
C SER A 119 -10.79 -2.65 -4.67
N PRO A 120 -10.41 -1.87 -3.67
CA PRO A 120 -10.03 -0.48 -3.89
C PRO A 120 -8.76 -0.42 -4.74
N PRO A 121 -8.61 0.61 -5.58
CA PRO A 121 -7.39 0.82 -6.33
C PRO A 121 -6.19 1.05 -5.40
N LEU A 122 -5.00 0.63 -5.84
CA LEU A 122 -3.75 0.84 -5.11
C LEU A 122 -3.25 2.28 -5.28
N ASP A 123 -4.08 3.24 -4.93
CA ASP A 123 -3.87 4.67 -5.16
C ASP A 123 -3.62 5.47 -3.86
N GLY A 124 -3.66 6.80 -3.98
CA GLY A 124 -3.45 7.72 -2.86
C GLY A 124 -4.47 7.58 -1.73
N ALA A 125 -5.71 7.16 -2.00
CA ALA A 125 -6.72 6.95 -0.97
C ALA A 125 -6.36 5.75 -0.09
N LEU A 126 -5.99 4.62 -0.71
CA LEU A 126 -5.51 3.45 0.01
C LEU A 126 -4.18 3.74 0.72
N ALA A 127 -3.23 4.40 0.06
CA ALA A 127 -1.95 4.79 0.67
C ALA A 127 -2.15 5.65 1.92
N LYS A 128 -3.10 6.59 1.89
CA LYS A 128 -3.48 7.43 3.04
C LYS A 128 -4.04 6.58 4.17
N SER A 129 -4.96 5.66 3.88
CA SER A 129 -5.59 4.78 4.86
C SER A 129 -4.61 3.79 5.46
N ALA A 130 -3.73 3.22 4.64
CA ALA A 130 -2.70 2.29 5.06
C ALA A 130 -1.54 2.94 5.84
N SER A 131 -1.47 4.29 5.87
CA SER A 131 -0.47 5.05 6.64
C SER A 131 0.99 4.59 6.43
N GLY A 132 1.34 4.26 5.18
CA GLY A 132 2.66 3.77 4.79
C GLY A 132 2.81 2.25 4.69
N ALA A 133 1.88 1.46 5.24
CA ALA A 133 1.95 -0.01 5.16
C ALA A 133 1.91 -0.55 3.71
N LEU A 134 1.32 0.22 2.78
CA LEU A 134 1.32 -0.08 1.34
C LEU A 134 2.74 -0.26 0.76
N GLU A 135 3.74 0.38 1.35
CA GLU A 135 5.13 0.30 0.90
C GLU A 135 5.85 -0.96 1.39
N HIS A 136 5.30 -1.65 2.37
CA HIS A 136 5.95 -2.76 3.07
C HIS A 136 5.30 -4.12 2.79
N VAL A 137 4.00 -4.14 2.48
CA VAL A 137 3.25 -5.38 2.25
C VAL A 137 3.08 -5.60 0.76
N PRO A 138 3.69 -6.65 0.16
CA PRO A 138 3.47 -7.01 -1.23
C PRO A 138 1.98 -7.31 -1.48
N ILE A 139 1.42 -6.77 -2.57
CA ILE A 139 0.01 -6.98 -2.93
C ILE A 139 -0.08 -7.63 -4.30
N ALA A 140 -0.72 -8.79 -4.37
CA ALA A 140 -1.07 -9.45 -5.61
C ALA A 140 -2.55 -9.23 -5.94
N LEU A 141 -2.83 -8.82 -7.19
CA LEU A 141 -4.19 -8.66 -7.70
C LEU A 141 -4.54 -9.78 -8.65
N VAL A 142 -5.57 -10.57 -8.32
CA VAL A 142 -6.02 -11.70 -9.11
C VAL A 142 -7.40 -11.47 -9.74
N GLN A 143 -7.69 -12.15 -10.83
CA GLN A 143 -9.01 -12.09 -11.45
C GLN A 143 -9.98 -13.11 -10.86
N ASN A 144 -9.45 -14.27 -10.45
CA ASN A 144 -10.24 -15.37 -9.91
C ASN A 144 -9.60 -15.89 -8.62
N LEU A 145 -10.21 -15.57 -7.48
CA LEU A 145 -9.69 -15.94 -6.17
C LEU A 145 -9.73 -17.45 -5.91
N ALA A 146 -10.81 -18.12 -6.32
CA ALA A 146 -10.95 -19.56 -6.14
C ALA A 146 -9.84 -20.32 -6.87
N ARG A 147 -9.53 -19.91 -8.11
CA ARG A 147 -8.42 -20.49 -8.87
C ARG A 147 -7.08 -20.23 -8.19
N CYS A 148 -6.85 -19.01 -7.75
CA CYS A 148 -5.62 -18.65 -7.03
C CYS A 148 -5.44 -19.52 -5.77
N LEU A 149 -6.50 -19.71 -4.98
CA LEU A 149 -6.44 -20.56 -3.79
C LEU A 149 -6.18 -22.02 -4.12
N ALA A 150 -6.70 -22.55 -5.24
CA ALA A 150 -6.39 -23.88 -5.71
C ALA A 150 -4.90 -24.03 -6.07
N GLU A 151 -4.35 -23.09 -6.83
CA GLU A 151 -2.93 -23.06 -7.18
C GLU A 151 -2.02 -23.00 -5.93
N LEU A 152 -2.37 -22.18 -4.93
CA LEU A 152 -1.63 -22.11 -3.66
C LEU A 152 -1.67 -23.43 -2.87
N ARG A 153 -2.81 -24.13 -2.87
CA ARG A 153 -2.94 -25.46 -2.25
C ARG A 153 -2.04 -26.52 -2.93
N GLU A 154 -1.92 -26.46 -4.25
CA GLU A 154 -1.02 -27.32 -5.00
C GLU A 154 0.45 -27.11 -4.63
N LEU A 155 0.81 -25.89 -4.19
CA LEU A 155 2.12 -25.56 -3.64
C LEU A 155 2.29 -25.95 -2.16
N GLY A 156 1.30 -26.60 -1.55
CA GLY A 156 1.34 -27.02 -0.15
C GLY A 156 0.94 -25.96 0.86
N VAL A 157 0.39 -24.82 0.42
CA VAL A 157 -0.10 -23.78 1.32
C VAL A 157 -1.42 -24.21 1.96
N THR A 158 -1.47 -24.23 3.30
CA THR A 158 -2.73 -24.47 4.02
C THR A 158 -3.61 -23.23 3.95
N VAL A 159 -4.83 -23.39 3.47
CA VAL A 159 -5.81 -22.31 3.34
C VAL A 159 -6.85 -22.43 4.46
N VAL A 160 -7.00 -21.37 5.25
CA VAL A 160 -7.99 -21.26 6.33
C VAL A 160 -8.95 -20.13 5.98
N GLY A 161 -10.25 -20.42 5.97
CA GLY A 161 -11.30 -19.43 5.79
C GLY A 161 -11.76 -18.90 7.14
N LEU A 162 -11.99 -17.57 7.21
CA LEU A 162 -12.61 -16.91 8.36
C LEU A 162 -14.00 -16.46 7.94
N ASP A 163 -15.01 -17.06 8.52
CA ASP A 163 -16.42 -16.76 8.28
C ASP A 163 -17.15 -16.66 9.62
N GLY A 164 -17.99 -15.63 9.77
CA GLY A 164 -18.77 -15.42 11.01
C GLY A 164 -19.77 -16.52 11.32
N GLU A 165 -20.15 -17.32 10.32
CA GLU A 165 -21.07 -18.44 10.46
C GLU A 165 -20.36 -19.81 10.55
N ALA A 166 -19.04 -19.82 10.46
CA ALA A 166 -18.25 -21.04 10.53
C ALA A 166 -18.38 -21.68 11.92
N THR A 167 -18.70 -22.95 11.97
CA THR A 167 -18.84 -23.71 13.21
C THR A 167 -17.55 -24.41 13.65
N HIS A 168 -16.57 -24.50 12.75
CA HIS A 168 -15.16 -24.89 13.00
C HIS A 168 -14.33 -24.82 11.73
#